data_9b030328354a65b1c1aef72eff34ba28
#
_entry.id   9b030328354a65b1c1aef72eff34ba28
#
_cell.length_a   1.000
_cell.length_b   1.000
_cell.length_c   1.000
_cell.angle_alpha   90.00
_cell.angle_beta   90.00
_cell.angle_gamma   90.00
#
_symmetry.space_group_name_H-M   'P 1'
#
loop_
_entity.id
_entity.type
_entity.pdbx_description
1 polymer ?
#
loop_
_entity_poly.entity_id
_entity_poly.type
_entity_poly.pdbx_seq_one_letter_code
_entity_poly.pdbx_strand_id
1 'polypeptide(L)'
;MPLDMLFLASAQAFEAASRSGVDECEISEDDLRERLEAIKNSDLKSTFKKWACYKLKYARWRSANSLAKELIRKLDGFAAYVVPDSNRFLKDHRTHRDAYTHRRSLSESESLSNEELYYHMEAVQLLTYGAIALNVGLEPNEIVAYFEESRYRWYCFYRSRKQYAAAE
;
A
#
# COMPACT_ATOMS: atom_id res chain seq x y z
N MET A 1 -9.37 -21.44 -5.35
CA MET A 1 -9.81 -20.07 -5.02
C MET A 1 -9.53 -19.20 -6.25
N PRO A 2 -10.45 -18.34 -6.71
CA PRO A 2 -10.23 -17.43 -7.82
C PRO A 2 -9.04 -16.48 -7.55
N LEU A 3 -8.34 -16.04 -8.58
CA LEU A 3 -7.11 -15.23 -8.47
C LEU A 3 -7.38 -13.86 -7.84
N ASP A 4 -8.51 -13.25 -8.17
CA ASP A 4 -8.98 -11.98 -7.60
C ASP A 4 -9.19 -12.05 -6.08
N MET A 5 -9.70 -13.18 -5.58
CA MET A 5 -9.88 -13.42 -4.15
C MET A 5 -8.53 -13.60 -3.43
N LEU A 6 -7.58 -14.30 -4.08
CA LEU A 6 -6.21 -14.45 -3.57
C LEU A 6 -5.50 -13.10 -3.52
N PHE A 7 -5.63 -12.31 -4.58
CA PHE A 7 -5.09 -10.95 -4.64
C PHE A 7 -5.67 -10.09 -3.51
N LEU A 8 -6.99 -10.09 -3.33
CA LEU A 8 -7.65 -9.27 -2.31
C LEU A 8 -7.19 -9.64 -0.89
N ALA A 9 -7.05 -10.95 -0.61
CA ALA A 9 -6.51 -11.42 0.67
C ALA A 9 -5.06 -10.94 0.89
N SER A 10 -4.22 -11.03 -0.13
CA SER A 10 -2.83 -10.54 -0.08
C SER A 10 -2.77 -9.02 0.11
N ALA A 11 -3.63 -8.27 -0.58
CA ALA A 11 -3.73 -6.82 -0.44
C ALA A 11 -4.15 -6.40 0.96
N GLN A 12 -5.10 -7.12 1.59
CA GLN A 12 -5.52 -6.88 2.98
C GLN A 12 -4.38 -7.17 3.97
N ALA A 13 -3.63 -8.25 3.76
CA ALA A 13 -2.47 -8.59 4.59
C ALA A 13 -1.38 -7.51 4.47
N PHE A 14 -1.10 -7.01 3.28
CA PHE A 14 -0.16 -5.92 3.04
C PHE A 14 -0.61 -4.61 3.69
N GLU A 15 -1.90 -4.28 3.59
CA GLU A 15 -2.48 -3.10 4.25
C GLU A 15 -2.35 -3.21 5.77
N ALA A 16 -2.62 -4.37 6.36
CA ALA A 16 -2.44 -4.61 7.78
C ALA A 16 -0.97 -4.49 8.21
N ALA A 17 -0.04 -5.05 7.43
CA ALA A 17 1.40 -4.93 7.68
C ALA A 17 1.88 -3.48 7.57
N SER A 18 1.33 -2.69 6.63
CA SER A 18 1.66 -1.28 6.45
C SER A 18 1.21 -0.41 7.64
N ARG A 19 0.22 -0.85 8.41
CA ARG A 19 -0.27 -0.17 9.62
C ARG A 19 0.50 -0.54 10.88
N SER A 20 1.21 -1.66 10.85
CA SER A 20 1.92 -2.16 12.02
C SER A 20 3.08 -1.24 12.41
N GLY A 21 3.11 -0.82 13.68
CA GLY A 21 4.20 0.02 14.23
C GLY A 21 4.24 1.45 13.66
N VAL A 22 3.14 1.96 13.12
CA VAL A 22 3.05 3.31 12.56
C VAL A 22 1.91 4.07 13.23
N ASP A 23 2.13 5.36 13.50
CA ASP A 23 1.03 6.25 13.87
C ASP A 23 0.12 6.44 12.63
N GLU A 24 -1.11 5.96 12.76
CA GLU A 24 -2.10 6.07 11.69
C GLU A 24 -2.72 7.47 11.59
N CYS A 25 -2.48 8.35 12.58
CA CYS A 25 -3.01 9.70 12.58
C CYS A 25 -2.05 10.66 11.86
N GLU A 26 -2.58 11.39 10.88
CA GLU A 26 -1.90 12.48 10.18
C GLU A 26 -2.12 13.82 10.87
N ILE A 27 -3.26 13.96 11.57
CA ILE A 27 -3.65 15.16 12.28
C ILE A 27 -3.90 14.79 13.74
N SER A 28 -3.27 15.51 14.68
CA SER A 28 -3.49 15.33 16.11
C SER A 28 -4.96 15.62 16.48
N GLU A 29 -5.39 15.15 17.64
CA GLU A 29 -6.77 15.41 18.12
C GLU A 29 -7.01 16.87 18.41
N ASP A 30 -6.00 17.55 18.91
CA ASP A 30 -6.06 18.99 19.23
C ASP A 30 -6.12 19.83 17.94
N ASP A 31 -5.26 19.54 16.96
CA ASP A 31 -5.30 20.20 15.65
C ASP A 31 -6.62 19.95 14.92
N LEU A 32 -7.15 18.72 15.01
CA LEU A 32 -8.46 18.41 14.42
C LEU A 32 -9.56 19.25 15.05
N ARG A 33 -9.56 19.36 16.39
CA ARG A 33 -10.54 20.16 17.13
C ARG A 33 -10.46 21.62 16.72
N GLU A 34 -9.25 22.22 16.70
CA GLU A 34 -9.03 23.59 16.29
C GLU A 34 -9.55 23.87 14.87
N ARG A 35 -9.20 22.99 13.90
CA ARG A 35 -9.67 23.11 12.51
C ARG A 35 -11.18 23.00 12.40
N LEU A 36 -11.81 22.09 13.15
CA LEU A 36 -13.27 21.92 13.16
C LEU A 36 -13.96 23.16 13.74
N GLU A 37 -13.41 23.78 14.78
CA GLU A 37 -13.92 25.02 15.36
C GLU A 37 -13.76 26.19 14.40
N ALA A 38 -12.62 26.33 13.75
CA ALA A 38 -12.39 27.35 12.73
C ALA A 38 -13.42 27.24 11.57
N ILE A 39 -13.73 26.04 11.09
CA ILE A 39 -14.74 25.82 10.06
C ILE A 39 -16.15 26.21 10.58
N LYS A 40 -16.50 25.84 11.80
CA LYS A 40 -17.82 26.17 12.38
C LYS A 40 -18.01 27.67 12.52
N ASN A 41 -16.96 28.40 12.90
CA ASN A 41 -16.97 29.85 13.14
C ASN A 41 -16.74 30.68 11.86
N SER A 42 -16.46 30.08 10.72
CA SER A 42 -16.26 30.78 9.43
C SER A 42 -17.59 31.31 8.84
N ASP A 43 -17.51 32.20 7.86
CA ASP A 43 -18.69 32.73 7.13
C ASP A 43 -19.21 31.81 6.01
N LEU A 44 -18.75 30.55 5.98
CA LEU A 44 -19.14 29.56 4.97
C LEU A 44 -20.62 29.14 5.09
N LYS A 45 -21.24 28.77 3.97
CA LYS A 45 -22.61 28.24 3.98
C LYS A 45 -22.71 26.97 4.85
N SER A 46 -23.81 26.85 5.60
CA SER A 46 -24.04 25.73 6.53
C SER A 46 -23.86 24.34 5.91
N THR A 47 -24.28 24.15 4.67
CA THR A 47 -24.11 22.90 3.91
C THR A 47 -22.65 22.59 3.66
N PHE A 48 -21.84 23.62 3.32
CA PHE A 48 -20.40 23.45 3.11
C PHE A 48 -19.67 23.18 4.42
N LYS A 49 -20.03 23.86 5.51
CA LYS A 49 -19.46 23.57 6.86
C LYS A 49 -19.67 22.11 7.26
N LYS A 50 -20.90 21.59 7.09
CA LYS A 50 -21.22 20.19 7.39
C LYS A 50 -20.36 19.22 6.56
N TRP A 51 -20.26 19.46 5.27
CA TRP A 51 -19.43 18.67 4.36
C TRP A 51 -17.94 18.73 4.74
N ALA A 52 -17.41 19.95 4.99
CA ALA A 52 -16.01 20.15 5.32
C ALA A 52 -15.64 19.47 6.67
N CYS A 53 -16.48 19.63 7.71
CA CYS A 53 -16.29 18.96 8.98
C CYS A 53 -16.33 17.42 8.84
N TYR A 54 -17.24 16.91 8.03
CA TYR A 54 -17.31 15.47 7.74
C TYR A 54 -16.02 14.99 7.06
N LYS A 55 -15.57 15.66 5.99
CA LYS A 55 -14.34 15.32 5.27
C LYS A 55 -13.10 15.40 6.15
N LEU A 56 -12.99 16.44 6.99
CA LEU A 56 -11.84 16.63 7.86
C LEU A 56 -11.70 15.53 8.91
N LYS A 57 -12.80 15.00 9.45
CA LYS A 57 -12.77 13.86 10.38
C LYS A 57 -12.15 12.60 9.75
N TYR A 58 -12.41 12.37 8.46
CA TYR A 58 -11.80 11.24 7.73
C TYR A 58 -10.37 11.54 7.29
N ALA A 59 -10.04 12.81 7.00
CA ALA A 59 -8.68 13.22 6.66
C ALA A 59 -7.68 13.13 7.83
N ARG A 60 -8.17 12.89 9.04
CA ARG A 60 -7.32 12.60 10.20
C ARG A 60 -6.46 11.35 10.00
N TRP A 61 -7.00 10.37 9.31
CA TRP A 61 -6.35 9.07 9.14
C TRP A 61 -5.50 9.04 7.88
N ARG A 62 -4.32 8.49 8.02
CA ARG A 62 -3.42 8.25 6.88
C ARG A 62 -4.08 7.28 5.91
N SER A 63 -3.99 7.58 4.63
CA SER A 63 -4.51 6.69 3.60
C SER A 63 -3.70 5.39 3.53
N ALA A 64 -4.34 4.29 3.12
CA ALA A 64 -3.64 3.02 2.87
C ALA A 64 -2.46 3.19 1.90
N ASN A 65 -2.61 4.05 0.89
CA ASN A 65 -1.53 4.35 -0.04
C ASN A 65 -0.36 5.11 0.59
N SER A 66 -0.63 6.03 1.54
CA SER A 66 0.41 6.74 2.30
C SER A 66 1.19 5.77 3.19
N LEU A 67 0.49 4.87 3.87
CA LEU A 67 1.10 3.85 4.71
C LEU A 67 1.92 2.83 3.90
N ALA A 68 1.40 2.39 2.75
CA ALA A 68 2.13 1.51 1.84
C ALA A 68 3.42 2.17 1.30
N LYS A 69 3.38 3.46 0.94
CA LYS A 69 4.58 4.21 0.55
C LYS A 69 5.61 4.28 1.67
N GLU A 70 5.18 4.51 2.90
CA GLU A 70 6.08 4.54 4.04
C GLU A 70 6.70 3.17 4.32
N LEU A 71 5.91 2.10 4.23
CA LEU A 71 6.43 0.75 4.38
C LEU A 71 7.49 0.44 3.32
N ILE A 72 7.23 0.74 2.04
CA ILE A 72 8.21 0.57 0.95
C ILE A 72 9.49 1.36 1.24
N ARG A 73 9.37 2.59 1.74
CA ARG A 73 10.53 3.40 2.14
C ARG A 73 11.31 2.78 3.30
N LYS A 74 10.64 2.19 4.29
CA LYS A 74 11.29 1.49 5.41
C LYS A 74 11.98 0.20 4.98
N LEU A 75 11.41 -0.51 4.01
CA LEU A 75 12.00 -1.70 3.42
C LEU A 75 13.20 -1.41 2.52
N ASP A 76 13.37 -0.14 2.08
CA ASP A 76 14.52 0.39 1.35
C ASP A 76 15.07 -0.58 0.27
N GLY A 77 16.30 -1.07 0.45
CA GLY A 77 16.96 -1.97 -0.48
C GLY A 77 16.15 -3.23 -0.79
N PHE A 78 15.45 -3.81 0.19
CA PHE A 78 14.59 -4.95 -0.06
C PHE A 78 13.40 -4.60 -0.98
N ALA A 79 12.74 -3.47 -0.76
CA ALA A 79 11.66 -3.04 -1.63
C ALA A 79 12.16 -2.74 -3.06
N ALA A 80 13.30 -2.05 -3.19
CA ALA A 80 13.92 -1.77 -4.49
C ALA A 80 14.31 -3.07 -5.22
N TYR A 81 14.65 -4.10 -4.48
CA TYR A 81 14.96 -5.41 -5.04
C TYR A 81 13.71 -6.15 -5.52
N VAL A 82 12.59 -6.09 -4.78
CA VAL A 82 11.32 -6.76 -5.15
C VAL A 82 10.56 -6.00 -6.23
N VAL A 83 10.46 -4.68 -6.10
CA VAL A 83 9.66 -3.78 -6.96
C VAL A 83 10.49 -2.53 -7.32
N PRO A 84 11.43 -2.64 -8.28
CA PRO A 84 12.29 -1.51 -8.66
C PRO A 84 11.51 -0.25 -9.03
N ASP A 85 10.38 -0.36 -9.74
CA ASP A 85 9.42 0.73 -9.95
C ASP A 85 8.29 0.67 -8.91
N SER A 86 8.59 1.16 -7.72
CA SER A 86 7.64 1.21 -6.61
C SER A 86 6.44 2.11 -6.89
N ASN A 87 6.57 3.13 -7.74
CA ASN A 87 5.46 4.01 -8.10
C ASN A 87 4.45 3.27 -8.99
N ARG A 88 4.92 2.54 -10.00
CA ARG A 88 4.07 1.68 -10.84
C ARG A 88 3.41 0.61 -10.00
N PHE A 89 4.17 -0.08 -9.15
CA PHE A 89 3.63 -1.08 -8.23
C PHE A 89 2.48 -0.52 -7.37
N LEU A 90 2.68 0.61 -6.71
CA LEU A 90 1.66 1.23 -5.86
C LEU A 90 0.43 1.69 -6.63
N LYS A 91 0.61 2.16 -7.86
CA LYS A 91 -0.50 2.52 -8.77
C LYS A 91 -1.33 1.28 -9.10
N ASP A 92 -0.69 0.21 -9.55
CA ASP A 92 -1.34 -1.05 -9.92
C ASP A 92 -2.04 -1.68 -8.71
N HIS A 93 -1.35 -1.70 -7.56
CA HIS A 93 -1.91 -2.21 -6.30
C HIS A 93 -3.20 -1.49 -5.91
N ARG A 94 -3.17 -0.16 -5.88
CA ARG A 94 -4.34 0.67 -5.54
C ARG A 94 -5.48 0.44 -6.53
N THR A 95 -5.18 0.44 -7.84
CA THR A 95 -6.18 0.29 -8.91
C THR A 95 -6.94 -1.02 -8.78
N HIS A 96 -6.23 -2.14 -8.62
CA HIS A 96 -6.84 -3.46 -8.53
C HIS A 96 -7.53 -3.69 -7.18
N ARG A 97 -6.91 -3.25 -6.08
CA ARG A 97 -7.54 -3.34 -4.76
C ARG A 97 -8.86 -2.58 -4.71
N ASP A 98 -8.91 -1.36 -5.23
CA ASP A 98 -10.12 -0.56 -5.25
C ASP A 98 -11.18 -1.17 -6.18
N ALA A 99 -10.79 -1.70 -7.35
CA ALA A 99 -11.69 -2.37 -8.27
C ALA A 99 -12.33 -3.60 -7.64
N TYR A 100 -11.55 -4.50 -7.06
CA TYR A 100 -12.07 -5.73 -6.45
C TYR A 100 -12.87 -5.46 -5.17
N THR A 101 -12.46 -4.48 -4.34
CA THR A 101 -13.20 -4.11 -3.13
C THR A 101 -14.57 -3.51 -3.46
N HIS A 102 -14.65 -2.69 -4.49
CA HIS A 102 -15.87 -1.96 -4.87
C HIS A 102 -16.59 -2.59 -6.07
N ARG A 103 -16.17 -3.78 -6.52
CA ARG A 103 -16.74 -4.48 -7.68
C ARG A 103 -16.80 -3.60 -8.93
N ARG A 104 -15.79 -2.74 -9.11
CA ARG A 104 -15.67 -1.86 -10.27
C ARG A 104 -14.98 -2.62 -11.41
N SER A 105 -15.51 -2.52 -12.62
CA SER A 105 -14.81 -2.99 -13.82
C SER A 105 -13.61 -2.11 -14.10
N LEU A 106 -12.49 -2.73 -14.47
CA LEU A 106 -11.30 -2.05 -14.97
C LEU A 106 -11.39 -1.92 -16.49
N SER A 107 -10.86 -0.83 -17.03
CA SER A 107 -10.63 -0.71 -18.48
C SER A 107 -9.47 -1.65 -18.90
N GLU A 108 -9.37 -1.96 -20.19
CA GLU A 108 -8.28 -2.79 -20.72
C GLU A 108 -6.90 -2.20 -20.40
N SER A 109 -6.77 -0.87 -20.41
CA SER A 109 -5.51 -0.17 -20.09
C SER A 109 -5.17 -0.14 -18.60
N GLU A 110 -6.13 -0.41 -17.73
CA GLU A 110 -5.93 -0.48 -16.26
C GLU A 110 -5.79 -1.91 -15.78
N SER A 111 -6.24 -2.89 -16.56
CA SER A 111 -6.29 -4.29 -16.17
C SER A 111 -4.95 -4.98 -16.37
N LEU A 112 -4.44 -5.62 -15.32
CA LEU A 112 -3.36 -6.58 -15.45
C LEU A 112 -3.90 -7.89 -16.02
N SER A 113 -3.12 -8.55 -16.86
CA SER A 113 -3.38 -9.94 -17.25
C SER A 113 -3.36 -10.85 -16.01
N ASN A 114 -3.89 -12.06 -16.12
CA ASN A 114 -3.85 -13.03 -15.02
C ASN A 114 -2.41 -13.34 -14.58
N GLU A 115 -1.47 -13.38 -15.50
CA GLU A 115 -0.05 -13.59 -15.20
C GLU A 115 0.55 -12.41 -14.46
N GLU A 116 0.31 -11.18 -14.92
CA GLU A 116 0.77 -9.96 -14.26
C GLU A 116 0.13 -9.80 -12.88
N LEU A 117 -1.15 -10.10 -12.73
CA LEU A 117 -1.85 -10.07 -11.45
C LEU A 117 -1.25 -11.08 -10.46
N TYR A 118 -0.89 -12.28 -10.96
CA TYR A 118 -0.21 -13.28 -10.14
C TYR A 118 1.16 -12.78 -9.66
N TYR A 119 1.98 -12.19 -10.54
CA TYR A 119 3.28 -11.64 -10.14
C TYR A 119 3.16 -10.44 -9.22
N HIS A 120 2.13 -9.62 -9.43
CA HIS A 120 1.82 -8.53 -8.50
C HIS A 120 1.47 -9.06 -7.10
N MET A 121 0.67 -10.10 -7.04
CA MET A 121 0.33 -10.77 -5.77
C MET A 121 1.58 -11.35 -5.08
N GLU A 122 2.50 -11.98 -5.83
CA GLU A 122 3.78 -12.45 -5.29
C GLU A 122 4.60 -11.28 -4.71
N ALA A 123 4.67 -10.15 -5.41
CA ALA A 123 5.35 -8.95 -4.91
C ALA A 123 4.73 -8.42 -3.62
N VAL A 124 3.39 -8.37 -3.55
CA VAL A 124 2.64 -7.98 -2.35
C VAL A 124 2.97 -8.89 -1.17
N GLN A 125 3.02 -10.20 -1.39
CA GLN A 125 3.36 -11.19 -0.35
C GLN A 125 4.81 -11.02 0.13
N LEU A 126 5.76 -10.84 -0.79
CA LEU A 126 7.16 -10.63 -0.43
C LEU A 126 7.34 -9.36 0.41
N LEU A 127 6.71 -8.24 0.02
CA LEU A 127 6.75 -7.00 0.79
C LEU A 127 6.07 -7.16 2.18
N THR A 128 5.01 -7.96 2.26
CA THR A 128 4.37 -8.29 3.54
C THR A 128 5.30 -9.09 4.44
N TYR A 129 6.02 -10.08 3.91
CA TYR A 129 7.04 -10.81 4.66
C TYR A 129 8.19 -9.91 5.11
N GLY A 130 8.63 -9.01 4.22
CA GLY A 130 9.63 -8.00 4.58
C GLY A 130 9.18 -7.11 5.74
N ALA A 131 7.91 -6.67 5.73
CA ALA A 131 7.35 -5.89 6.83
C ALA A 131 7.32 -6.65 8.16
N ILE A 132 6.96 -7.95 8.12
CA ILE A 132 7.00 -8.81 9.31
C ILE A 132 8.44 -8.95 9.81
N ALA A 133 9.39 -9.15 8.90
CA ALA A 133 10.81 -9.28 9.24
C ALA A 133 11.37 -8.01 9.89
N LEU A 134 11.03 -6.81 9.38
CA LEU A 134 11.36 -5.54 10.02
C LEU A 134 10.78 -5.44 11.44
N ASN A 135 9.53 -5.87 11.63
CA ASN A 135 8.87 -5.80 12.94
C ASN A 135 9.49 -6.73 13.98
N VAL A 136 10.20 -7.79 13.57
CA VAL A 136 10.98 -8.66 14.47
C VAL A 136 12.44 -8.24 14.57
N GLY A 137 12.82 -7.10 13.98
CA GLY A 137 14.12 -6.46 14.17
C GLY A 137 15.18 -6.82 13.13
N LEU A 138 14.81 -7.42 11.98
CA LEU A 138 15.75 -7.66 10.89
C LEU A 138 15.94 -6.37 10.07
N GLU A 139 17.17 -6.11 9.66
CA GLU A 139 17.50 -5.00 8.78
C GLU A 139 17.18 -5.36 7.30
N PRO A 140 16.87 -4.36 6.42
CA PRO A 140 16.53 -4.62 5.03
C PRO A 140 17.54 -5.48 4.26
N ASN A 141 18.83 -5.29 4.51
CA ASN A 141 19.89 -6.08 3.85
C ASN A 141 19.93 -7.53 4.33
N GLU A 142 19.62 -7.79 5.60
CA GLU A 142 19.51 -9.16 6.14
C GLU A 142 18.31 -9.87 5.51
N ILE A 143 17.20 -9.14 5.29
CA ILE A 143 16.03 -9.67 4.61
C ILE A 143 16.40 -10.07 3.18
N VAL A 144 17.12 -9.22 2.43
CA VAL A 144 17.60 -9.54 1.07
C VAL A 144 18.43 -10.83 1.10
N ALA A 145 19.46 -10.91 1.96
CA ALA A 145 20.34 -12.06 2.05
C ALA A 145 19.56 -13.36 2.33
N TYR A 146 18.63 -13.32 3.26
CA TYR A 146 17.77 -14.48 3.58
C TYR A 146 16.95 -14.95 2.39
N PHE A 147 16.42 -14.01 1.58
CA PHE A 147 15.65 -14.36 0.38
C PHE A 147 16.53 -14.89 -0.75
N GLU A 148 17.75 -14.38 -0.91
CA GLU A 148 18.71 -14.85 -1.93
C GLU A 148 19.16 -16.29 -1.67
N GLU A 149 19.32 -16.68 -0.43
CA GLU A 149 19.70 -18.06 -0.05
C GLU A 149 18.59 -19.08 -0.31
N SER A 150 17.32 -18.65 -0.40
CA SER A 150 16.18 -19.54 -0.61
C SER A 150 15.85 -19.68 -2.09
N ARG A 151 16.18 -20.82 -2.71
CA ARG A 151 15.90 -21.10 -4.15
C ARG A 151 14.45 -20.87 -4.58
N TYR A 152 13.48 -21.24 -3.76
CA TYR A 152 12.06 -21.06 -4.07
C TYR A 152 11.66 -19.58 -4.03
N ARG A 153 12.10 -18.88 -3.01
CA ARG A 153 11.82 -17.46 -2.83
C ARG A 153 12.53 -16.61 -3.87
N TRP A 154 13.73 -17.02 -4.30
CA TRP A 154 14.47 -16.38 -5.39
C TRP A 154 13.67 -16.38 -6.69
N TYR A 155 12.94 -17.45 -7.01
CA TYR A 155 12.13 -17.54 -8.23
C TYR A 155 10.93 -16.57 -8.21
N CYS A 156 10.19 -16.48 -7.11
CA CYS A 156 9.11 -15.49 -6.92
C CYS A 156 9.64 -14.06 -7.04
N PHE A 157 10.78 -13.83 -6.48
CA PHE A 157 11.54 -12.61 -6.49
C PHE A 157 11.94 -12.15 -7.91
N TYR A 158 12.48 -13.05 -8.71
CA TYR A 158 12.87 -12.77 -10.09
C TYR A 158 11.68 -12.32 -10.94
N ARG A 159 10.53 -12.92 -10.76
CA ARG A 159 9.30 -12.61 -11.51
C ARG A 159 8.74 -11.25 -11.15
N SER A 160 8.58 -10.95 -9.87
CA SER A 160 8.08 -9.65 -9.42
C SER A 160 9.00 -8.51 -9.85
N ARG A 161 10.31 -8.72 -9.74
CA ARG A 161 11.32 -7.76 -10.21
C ARG A 161 11.22 -7.52 -11.71
N LYS A 162 11.05 -8.58 -12.53
CA LYS A 162 10.91 -8.44 -13.97
C LYS A 162 9.68 -7.63 -14.36
N GLN A 163 8.55 -7.83 -13.66
CA GLN A 163 7.33 -7.06 -13.92
C GLN A 163 7.49 -5.58 -13.60
N TYR A 164 8.22 -5.26 -12.53
CA TYR A 164 8.42 -3.90 -12.06
C TYR A 164 9.82 -3.36 -12.36
N ALA A 165 10.54 -3.96 -13.31
CA ALA A 165 11.77 -3.35 -13.83
C ALA A 165 11.45 -1.95 -14.40
N ALA A 166 12.34 -0.98 -14.15
CA ALA A 166 12.23 0.31 -14.79
C ALA A 166 12.21 0.10 -16.32
N ALA A 167 11.31 0.82 -17.02
CA ALA A 167 11.35 0.87 -18.46
C ALA A 167 12.71 1.48 -18.88
N GLU A 168 13.49 0.73 -19.66
CA GLU A 168 14.74 1.20 -20.26
C GLU A 168 14.48 2.37 -21.22
#